data_ef25ce8db172eea6a9517f5bca680432
#
_entry.id   ef25ce8db172eea6a9517f5bca680432
#
_cell.length_a   1.000
_cell.length_b   1.000
_cell.length_c   1.000
_cell.angle_alpha   90.00
_cell.angle_beta   90.00
_cell.angle_gamma   90.00
#
_symmetry.space_group_name_H-M   'P 1'
#
loop_
_entity.id
_entity.type
_entity.pdbx_description
1 polymer ?
#
loop_
_entity_poly.entity_id
_entity_poly.type
_entity_poly.pdbx_seq_one_letter_code
_entity_poly.pdbx_strand_id
1 'polypeptide(L)'
;GVPDLGGMPDRETAEMFGFTDKFDLLEIAAPSDDAPEVSELADSLVPFEVPDADSVEVEREFRMNGTEINGKTMDMTRVDFTVDHKGPEIWHVTNENDDMAHNFHIHDARFAVIGVENGELEFTTGWHDTITVPPLATVSLLVEMGYYPDPSLAYMYHCHMLNHEDSGMMGQFVIVEPGQEADLDLPAGHGGH
;
A
#
# COMPACT_ATOMS: atom_id res chain seq x y z
N GLY A 1 24.30 6.39 -1.68
CA GLY A 1 23.89 6.35 -0.28
C GLY A 1 22.52 5.71 -0.19
N VAL A 2 22.24 5.01 0.89
CA VAL A 2 20.89 4.53 1.17
C VAL A 2 20.02 5.79 1.35
N PRO A 3 18.85 5.90 0.70
CA PRO A 3 17.94 7.01 0.96
C PRO A 3 17.62 7.06 2.46
N ASP A 4 17.56 8.25 3.02
CA ASP A 4 17.05 8.42 4.38
C ASP A 4 15.53 8.16 4.33
N LEU A 5 15.16 6.94 4.66
CA LEU A 5 13.77 6.49 4.58
C LEU A 5 12.94 6.94 5.78
N GLY A 6 13.43 7.85 6.61
CA GLY A 6 12.74 8.31 7.81
C GLY A 6 12.23 7.15 8.69
N GLY A 7 12.22 7.27 9.99
CA GLY A 7 11.73 6.20 10.88
C GLY A 7 12.66 5.00 11.03
N MET A 8 13.89 5.07 10.52
CA MET A 8 14.92 4.10 10.90
C MET A 8 15.24 4.27 12.39
N PRO A 9 15.47 3.16 13.11
CA PRO A 9 15.97 3.24 14.47
C PRO A 9 17.23 4.12 14.50
N ASP A 10 17.54 4.68 15.65
CA ASP A 10 18.81 5.41 15.83
C ASP A 10 19.99 4.54 15.34
N ARG A 11 21.09 5.21 14.97
CA ARG A 11 22.20 4.54 14.32
C ARG A 11 22.76 3.35 15.12
N GLU A 12 22.79 3.46 16.46
CA GLU A 12 23.30 2.40 17.33
C GLU A 12 22.40 1.16 17.27
N THR A 13 21.09 1.36 17.31
CA THR A 13 20.11 0.30 17.15
C THR A 13 20.17 -0.32 15.75
N ALA A 14 20.29 0.50 14.71
CA ALA A 14 20.42 0.02 13.33
C ALA A 14 21.69 -0.85 13.13
N GLU A 15 22.83 -0.45 13.72
CA GLU A 15 24.07 -1.23 13.68
C GLU A 15 23.94 -2.53 14.49
N MET A 16 23.29 -2.50 15.65
CA MET A 16 23.09 -3.68 16.51
C MET A 16 22.24 -4.76 15.82
N PHE A 17 21.26 -4.37 15.03
CA PHE A 17 20.40 -5.29 14.27
C PHE A 17 20.88 -5.60 12.84
N GLY A 18 22.06 -5.10 12.47
CA GLY A 18 22.66 -5.37 11.15
C GLY A 18 22.00 -4.61 9.99
N PHE A 19 21.17 -3.59 10.26
CA PHE A 19 20.52 -2.81 9.19
C PHE A 19 21.51 -1.96 8.39
N THR A 20 22.71 -1.76 8.92
CA THR A 20 23.81 -1.08 8.22
C THR A 20 24.75 -2.03 7.50
N ASP A 21 24.57 -3.34 7.67
CA ASP A 21 25.41 -4.36 7.06
C ASP A 21 25.13 -4.46 5.56
N LYS A 22 26.17 -4.76 4.82
CA LYS A 22 26.04 -5.10 3.39
C LYS A 22 25.92 -6.60 3.27
N PHE A 23 24.87 -7.03 2.59
CA PHE A 23 24.67 -8.42 2.24
C PHE A 23 24.13 -8.52 0.81
N ASP A 24 24.48 -9.63 0.16
CA ASP A 24 24.02 -9.90 -1.19
C ASP A 24 22.60 -10.46 -1.11
N LEU A 25 21.65 -9.74 -1.73
CA LEU A 25 20.24 -10.16 -1.82
C LEU A 25 20.02 -11.14 -2.96
N LEU A 26 20.77 -10.96 -4.05
CA LEU A 26 20.62 -11.71 -5.28
C LEU A 26 21.93 -11.68 -6.06
N GLU A 27 22.35 -12.83 -6.54
CA GLU A 27 23.39 -12.95 -7.54
C GLU A 27 22.74 -13.25 -8.89
N ILE A 28 22.99 -12.39 -9.88
CA ILE A 28 22.57 -12.62 -11.26
C ILE A 28 23.79 -13.15 -12.02
N ALA A 29 23.80 -14.45 -12.28
CA ALA A 29 24.81 -15.06 -13.12
C ALA A 29 24.39 -14.97 -14.60
N ALA A 30 25.29 -14.50 -15.44
CA ALA A 30 25.06 -14.56 -16.89
C ALA A 30 24.93 -16.02 -17.33
N PRO A 31 23.98 -16.36 -18.21
CA PRO A 31 23.89 -17.70 -18.77
C PRO A 31 25.17 -18.04 -19.54
N SER A 32 25.44 -19.33 -19.73
CA SER A 32 26.56 -19.79 -20.56
C SER A 32 26.46 -19.26 -22.01
N ASP A 33 27.56 -19.26 -22.74
CA ASP A 33 27.67 -18.77 -24.12
C ASP A 33 26.64 -19.38 -25.10
N ASP A 34 25.94 -20.45 -24.70
CA ASP A 34 24.89 -21.13 -25.49
C ASP A 34 23.48 -20.57 -25.27
N ALA A 35 23.30 -19.51 -24.46
CA ALA A 35 22.00 -18.91 -24.26
C ALA A 35 21.55 -18.16 -25.54
N PRO A 36 20.25 -18.27 -25.90
CA PRO A 36 19.75 -17.54 -27.06
C PRO A 36 19.93 -16.04 -26.85
N GLU A 37 20.47 -15.38 -27.87
CA GLU A 37 20.66 -13.93 -27.86
C GLU A 37 19.28 -13.25 -27.87
N VAL A 38 18.99 -12.41 -26.88
CA VAL A 38 17.82 -11.53 -26.90
C VAL A 38 18.22 -10.27 -27.65
N SER A 39 17.80 -10.18 -28.91
CA SER A 39 18.20 -9.10 -29.81
C SER A 39 17.47 -7.78 -29.57
N GLU A 40 16.23 -7.84 -29.09
CA GLU A 40 15.42 -6.66 -28.79
C GLU A 40 14.46 -6.94 -27.62
N LEU A 41 14.31 -5.97 -26.75
CA LEU A 41 13.23 -5.93 -25.76
C LEU A 41 12.06 -5.15 -26.36
N ALA A 42 10.85 -5.58 -26.09
CA ALA A 42 9.66 -4.83 -26.49
C ALA A 42 9.62 -3.47 -25.77
N ASP A 43 9.27 -2.41 -26.48
CA ASP A 43 9.12 -1.07 -25.91
C ASP A 43 8.04 -1.02 -24.82
N SER A 44 7.03 -1.90 -24.93
CA SER A 44 6.00 -2.09 -23.91
C SER A 44 5.69 -3.58 -23.79
N LEU A 45 5.70 -4.08 -22.55
CA LEU A 45 5.39 -5.49 -22.25
C LEU A 45 3.90 -5.72 -22.06
N VAL A 46 3.21 -4.77 -21.44
CA VAL A 46 1.78 -4.83 -21.15
C VAL A 46 1.15 -3.46 -21.43
N PRO A 47 -0.01 -3.40 -22.10
CA PRO A 47 -0.76 -2.16 -22.19
C PRO A 47 -1.12 -1.64 -20.79
N PHE A 48 -0.91 -0.35 -20.55
CA PHE A 48 -1.29 0.33 -19.33
C PHE A 48 -2.37 1.35 -19.67
N GLU A 49 -3.61 0.99 -19.36
CA GLU A 49 -4.77 1.85 -19.56
C GLU A 49 -5.40 2.10 -18.19
N VAL A 50 -5.56 3.35 -17.83
CA VAL A 50 -6.19 3.79 -16.58
C VAL A 50 -7.59 4.26 -16.92
N PRO A 51 -8.64 3.81 -16.19
CA PRO A 51 -9.99 4.35 -16.33
C PRO A 51 -10.00 5.88 -16.18
N ASP A 52 -11.01 6.50 -16.78
CA ASP A 52 -11.21 7.93 -16.68
C ASP A 52 -11.58 8.31 -15.22
N ALA A 53 -10.68 9.03 -14.56
CA ALA A 53 -10.88 9.45 -13.18
C ALA A 53 -12.11 10.35 -13.00
N ASP A 54 -12.46 11.15 -14.01
CA ASP A 54 -13.64 12.02 -13.97
C ASP A 54 -14.96 11.24 -13.90
N SER A 55 -14.93 9.94 -14.20
CA SER A 55 -16.09 9.05 -14.14
C SER A 55 -16.27 8.34 -12.79
N VAL A 56 -15.34 8.53 -11.86
CA VAL A 56 -15.35 7.87 -10.55
C VAL A 56 -16.18 8.67 -9.56
N GLU A 57 -17.16 8.01 -8.94
CA GLU A 57 -18.09 8.67 -7.99
C GLU A 57 -17.67 8.54 -6.54
N VAL A 58 -16.82 7.55 -6.21
CA VAL A 58 -16.44 7.27 -4.81
C VAL A 58 -15.02 7.73 -4.57
N GLU A 59 -14.87 8.59 -3.58
CA GLU A 59 -13.58 9.08 -3.10
C GLU A 59 -13.40 8.76 -1.61
N ARG A 60 -12.16 8.43 -1.21
CA ARG A 60 -11.80 8.19 0.19
C ARG A 60 -10.53 8.93 0.58
N GLU A 61 -10.48 9.32 1.85
CA GLU A 61 -9.34 10.01 2.45
C GLU A 61 -8.64 9.12 3.48
N PHE A 62 -7.31 9.01 3.36
CA PHE A 62 -6.45 8.33 4.31
C PHE A 62 -5.36 9.27 4.78
N ARG A 63 -5.23 9.42 6.10
CA ARG A 63 -4.22 10.26 6.74
C ARG A 63 -3.30 9.39 7.57
N MET A 64 -2.03 9.38 7.23
CA MET A 64 -0.99 8.61 7.86
C MET A 64 -0.20 9.51 8.81
N ASN A 65 -0.17 9.17 10.10
CA ASN A 65 0.55 9.94 11.11
C ASN A 65 1.11 9.02 12.19
N GLY A 66 2.43 9.04 12.39
CA GLY A 66 3.11 8.13 13.30
C GLY A 66 2.87 6.67 12.91
N THR A 67 2.10 5.94 13.71
CA THR A 67 1.68 4.56 13.44
C THR A 67 0.16 4.42 13.33
N GLU A 68 -0.51 5.50 12.97
CA GLU A 68 -1.96 5.53 12.84
C GLU A 68 -2.39 5.86 11.40
N ILE A 69 -3.53 5.31 10.98
CA ILE A 69 -4.25 5.73 9.77
C ILE A 69 -5.60 6.29 10.21
N ASN A 70 -5.91 7.51 9.81
CA ASN A 70 -7.12 8.24 10.20
C ASN A 70 -7.27 8.35 11.73
N GLY A 71 -6.16 8.49 12.47
CA GLY A 71 -6.14 8.60 13.92
C GLY A 71 -6.51 7.31 14.64
N LYS A 72 -6.29 6.16 14.01
CA LYS A 72 -6.60 4.84 14.55
C LYS A 72 -5.47 3.86 14.28
N THR A 73 -5.24 2.98 15.24
CA THR A 73 -4.47 1.76 15.06
C THR A 73 -5.40 0.59 14.73
N MET A 74 -4.83 -0.53 14.31
CA MET A 74 -5.57 -1.75 13.97
C MET A 74 -6.46 -2.21 15.12
N ASP A 75 -7.69 -2.53 14.78
CA ASP A 75 -8.65 -3.22 15.63
C ASP A 75 -9.35 -4.27 14.77
N MET A 76 -9.07 -5.53 14.99
CA MET A 76 -9.62 -6.63 14.21
C MET A 76 -11.13 -6.77 14.31
N THR A 77 -11.75 -6.11 15.29
CA THR A 77 -13.21 -6.12 15.48
C THR A 77 -13.91 -4.96 14.77
N ARG A 78 -13.14 -4.02 14.21
CA ARG A 78 -13.66 -2.83 13.54
C ARG A 78 -13.57 -2.97 12.03
N VAL A 79 -14.65 -2.77 11.32
CA VAL A 79 -14.67 -2.50 9.88
C VAL A 79 -14.65 -0.99 9.69
N ASP A 80 -13.64 -0.48 9.00
CA ASP A 80 -13.51 0.96 8.78
C ASP A 80 -14.49 1.47 7.71
N PHE A 81 -14.72 0.68 6.68
CA PHE A 81 -15.72 0.95 5.64
C PHE A 81 -16.07 -0.34 4.87
N THR A 82 -17.13 -0.26 4.10
CA THR A 82 -17.54 -1.31 3.16
C THR A 82 -17.43 -0.81 1.73
N VAL A 83 -17.20 -1.74 0.80
CA VAL A 83 -17.26 -1.53 -0.65
C VAL A 83 -18.42 -2.39 -1.17
N ASP A 84 -19.48 -1.74 -1.66
CA ASP A 84 -20.72 -2.39 -2.09
C ASP A 84 -21.02 -2.19 -3.58
N HIS A 85 -20.03 -1.83 -4.36
CA HIS A 85 -20.14 -1.56 -5.79
C HIS A 85 -18.97 -2.14 -6.58
N LYS A 86 -19.22 -2.39 -7.86
CA LYS A 86 -18.18 -2.75 -8.83
C LYS A 86 -17.74 -1.48 -9.56
N GLY A 87 -16.51 -1.14 -9.43
CA GLY A 87 -15.94 0.03 -10.10
C GLY A 87 -14.74 0.56 -9.36
N PRO A 88 -13.99 1.44 -10.01
CA PRO A 88 -12.86 2.09 -9.36
C PRO A 88 -13.31 3.09 -8.31
N GLU A 89 -12.43 3.33 -7.34
CA GLU A 89 -12.52 4.42 -6.37
C GLU A 89 -11.29 5.32 -6.48
N ILE A 90 -11.39 6.57 -6.06
CA ILE A 90 -10.25 7.45 -5.87
C ILE A 90 -9.90 7.49 -4.39
N TRP A 91 -8.65 7.16 -4.07
CA TRP A 91 -8.14 7.20 -2.71
C TRP A 91 -7.05 8.26 -2.59
N HIS A 92 -7.24 9.23 -1.70
CA HIS A 92 -6.26 10.27 -1.39
C HIS A 92 -5.51 9.87 -0.12
N VAL A 93 -4.24 9.57 -0.26
CA VAL A 93 -3.38 9.14 0.85
C VAL A 93 -2.42 10.26 1.19
N THR A 94 -2.60 10.85 2.37
CA THR A 94 -1.79 11.96 2.87
C THR A 94 -0.88 11.48 3.99
N ASN A 95 0.41 11.73 3.87
CA ASN A 95 1.35 11.59 4.96
C ASN A 95 1.44 12.92 5.73
N GLU A 96 1.03 12.91 6.99
CA GLU A 96 1.06 14.11 7.86
C GLU A 96 2.40 14.27 8.61
N ASN A 97 3.32 13.29 8.51
CA ASN A 97 4.66 13.41 9.09
C ASN A 97 5.55 14.26 8.19
N ASP A 98 6.43 15.05 8.81
CA ASP A 98 7.41 15.91 8.13
C ASP A 98 8.82 15.29 8.07
N ASP A 99 9.04 14.24 8.82
CA ASP A 99 10.35 13.63 9.06
C ASP A 99 10.50 12.21 8.52
N MET A 100 9.40 11.54 8.14
CA MET A 100 9.42 10.17 7.64
C MET A 100 8.48 9.95 6.47
N ALA A 101 8.89 9.10 5.53
CA ALA A 101 8.00 8.56 4.53
C ALA A 101 7.21 7.37 5.09
N HIS A 102 6.04 7.14 4.55
CA HIS A 102 5.31 5.88 4.70
C HIS A 102 5.21 5.20 3.35
N ASN A 103 4.78 3.95 3.36
CA ASN A 103 4.23 3.33 2.17
C ASN A 103 2.79 2.89 2.44
N PHE A 104 1.98 2.81 1.40
CA PHE A 104 0.58 2.45 1.50
C PHE A 104 0.32 1.24 0.61
N HIS A 105 -0.13 0.16 1.24
CA HIS A 105 -0.48 -1.10 0.60
C HIS A 105 -1.97 -1.40 0.78
N ILE A 106 -2.58 -2.02 -0.22
CA ILE A 106 -3.99 -2.41 -0.21
C ILE A 106 -4.10 -3.86 -0.65
N HIS A 107 -4.77 -4.69 0.17
CA HIS A 107 -5.07 -6.07 -0.16
C HIS A 107 -6.17 -6.17 -1.23
N ASP A 108 -6.08 -7.19 -2.09
CA ASP A 108 -7.03 -7.50 -3.17
C ASP A 108 -7.33 -6.31 -4.09
N ALA A 109 -6.36 -5.43 -4.28
CA ALA A 109 -6.50 -4.26 -5.12
C ALA A 109 -5.25 -4.02 -5.95
N ARG A 110 -5.44 -3.30 -7.04
CA ARG A 110 -4.37 -2.63 -7.78
C ARG A 110 -4.75 -1.17 -7.96
N PHE A 111 -3.77 -0.32 -8.08
CA PHE A 111 -4.04 1.09 -8.31
C PHE A 111 -3.04 1.73 -9.28
N ALA A 112 -3.50 2.77 -9.95
CA ALA A 112 -2.67 3.70 -10.70
C ALA A 112 -2.50 5.00 -9.90
N VAL A 113 -1.31 5.58 -9.93
CA VAL A 113 -1.08 6.93 -9.37
C VAL A 113 -1.61 7.94 -10.38
N ILE A 114 -2.60 8.74 -9.97
CA ILE A 114 -3.23 9.76 -10.81
C ILE A 114 -2.84 11.18 -10.39
N GLY A 115 -2.22 11.38 -9.23
CA GLY A 115 -1.75 12.67 -8.78
C GLY A 115 -0.80 12.57 -7.60
N VAL A 116 0.09 13.54 -7.48
CA VAL A 116 0.98 13.73 -6.33
C VAL A 116 1.03 15.21 -6.01
N GLU A 117 0.71 15.57 -4.77
CA GLU A 117 0.78 16.93 -4.25
C GLU A 117 1.83 17.02 -3.14
N ASN A 118 2.57 18.12 -3.10
CA ASN A 118 3.61 18.40 -2.10
C ASN A 118 4.72 17.34 -2.02
N GLY A 119 5.01 16.65 -3.14
CA GLY A 119 6.05 15.62 -3.21
C GLY A 119 6.35 15.22 -4.65
N GLU A 120 7.35 14.39 -4.80
CA GLU A 120 7.74 13.79 -6.09
C GLU A 120 7.92 12.29 -5.90
N LEU A 121 7.48 11.51 -6.89
CA LEU A 121 7.67 10.06 -6.96
C LEU A 121 8.32 9.68 -8.29
N GLU A 122 9.33 8.80 -8.23
CA GLU A 122 10.08 8.40 -9.42
C GLU A 122 9.34 7.37 -10.28
N PHE A 123 8.58 6.47 -9.66
CA PHE A 123 7.95 5.34 -10.34
C PHE A 123 6.43 5.35 -10.14
N THR A 124 5.73 6.16 -10.95
CA THR A 124 4.27 6.29 -10.88
C THR A 124 3.53 5.62 -12.04
N THR A 125 4.27 5.17 -13.07
CA THR A 125 3.66 4.53 -14.23
C THR A 125 3.44 3.04 -14.00
N GLY A 126 2.25 2.56 -14.33
CA GLY A 126 1.86 1.14 -14.19
C GLY A 126 0.87 0.91 -13.07
N TRP A 127 0.51 -0.36 -12.91
CA TRP A 127 -0.31 -0.81 -11.80
C TRP A 127 0.57 -1.16 -10.61
N HIS A 128 0.16 -0.70 -9.44
CA HIS A 128 0.81 -0.91 -8.15
C HIS A 128 -0.17 -1.54 -7.17
N ASP A 129 0.35 -2.16 -6.13
CA ASP A 129 -0.37 -2.55 -4.92
C ASP A 129 0.20 -1.86 -3.67
N THR A 130 1.38 -1.26 -3.83
CA THR A 130 2.11 -0.55 -2.78
C THR A 130 2.75 0.70 -3.37
N ILE A 131 2.68 1.83 -2.67
CA ILE A 131 3.30 3.09 -3.08
C ILE A 131 3.92 3.81 -1.89
N THR A 132 5.05 4.46 -2.12
CA THR A 132 5.64 5.38 -1.14
C THR A 132 4.84 6.67 -1.07
N VAL A 133 4.57 7.15 0.14
CA VAL A 133 3.95 8.44 0.41
C VAL A 133 4.99 9.32 1.11
N PRO A 134 5.63 10.26 0.39
CA PRO A 134 6.66 11.12 0.95
C PRO A 134 6.16 11.97 2.11
N PRO A 135 7.06 12.51 2.96
CA PRO A 135 6.67 13.44 4.01
C PRO A 135 5.83 14.60 3.50
N LEU A 136 4.74 14.91 4.17
CA LEU A 136 3.79 15.99 3.86
C LEU A 136 3.13 15.91 2.48
N ALA A 137 3.32 14.81 1.74
CA ALA A 137 2.72 14.62 0.44
C ALA A 137 1.33 13.99 0.52
N THR A 138 0.53 14.25 -0.52
CA THR A 138 -0.70 13.50 -0.82
C THR A 138 -0.53 12.79 -2.15
N VAL A 139 -0.79 11.49 -2.16
CA VAL A 139 -0.79 10.67 -3.37
C VAL A 139 -2.23 10.26 -3.67
N SER A 140 -2.69 10.59 -4.86
CA SER A 140 -4.03 10.23 -5.35
C SER A 140 -3.94 8.97 -6.19
N LEU A 141 -4.71 7.96 -5.82
CA LEU A 141 -4.72 6.62 -6.38
C LEU A 141 -6.08 6.35 -7.02
N LEU A 142 -6.07 5.85 -8.25
CA LEU A 142 -7.25 5.24 -8.85
C LEU A 142 -7.18 3.74 -8.57
N VAL A 143 -8.05 3.26 -7.67
CA VAL A 143 -8.03 1.92 -7.10
C VAL A 143 -9.05 1.04 -7.78
N GLU A 144 -8.63 -0.12 -8.29
CA GLU A 144 -9.48 -1.20 -8.75
C GLU A 144 -9.36 -2.39 -7.80
N MET A 145 -10.48 -2.87 -7.30
CA MET A 145 -10.55 -4.03 -6.39
C MET A 145 -10.93 -5.30 -7.14
N GLY A 146 -10.52 -6.45 -6.62
CA GLY A 146 -10.87 -7.77 -7.17
C GLY A 146 -12.37 -8.07 -7.12
N TYR A 147 -13.08 -7.43 -6.21
CA TYR A 147 -14.51 -7.58 -5.96
C TYR A 147 -14.96 -9.04 -5.75
N TYR A 148 -14.49 -9.59 -4.63
CA TYR A 148 -14.96 -10.88 -4.09
C TYR A 148 -15.84 -10.61 -2.86
N PRO A 149 -17.15 -10.35 -3.04
CA PRO A 149 -18.04 -9.97 -1.95
C PRO A 149 -18.24 -11.13 -0.98
N ASP A 150 -17.80 -10.93 0.26
CA ASP A 150 -18.01 -11.82 1.39
C ASP A 150 -18.09 -10.97 2.67
N PRO A 151 -19.24 -10.85 3.32
CA PRO A 151 -19.42 -10.00 4.48
C PRO A 151 -18.57 -10.40 5.69
N SER A 152 -18.07 -11.63 5.71
CA SER A 152 -17.25 -12.17 6.80
C SER A 152 -15.74 -12.07 6.56
N LEU A 153 -15.32 -11.62 5.38
CA LEU A 153 -13.91 -11.54 4.99
C LEU A 153 -13.45 -10.09 4.92
N ALA A 154 -12.52 -9.72 5.79
CA ALA A 154 -11.90 -8.40 5.75
C ALA A 154 -10.63 -8.40 4.90
N TYR A 155 -10.45 -7.31 4.17
CA TYR A 155 -9.22 -6.94 3.47
C TYR A 155 -8.53 -5.81 4.21
N MET A 156 -7.20 -5.80 4.22
CA MET A 156 -6.42 -4.80 4.93
C MET A 156 -5.89 -3.72 3.99
N TYR A 157 -5.69 -2.54 4.55
CA TYR A 157 -4.83 -1.50 4.00
C TYR A 157 -3.87 -1.06 5.11
N HIS A 158 -2.59 -0.87 4.79
CA HIS A 158 -1.59 -0.62 5.83
C HIS A 158 -0.30 0.01 5.28
N CYS A 159 0.50 0.53 6.21
CA CYS A 159 1.89 0.81 5.93
C CYS A 159 2.68 -0.51 5.90
N HIS A 160 3.42 -0.77 4.83
CA HIS A 160 4.19 -2.00 4.67
C HIS A 160 5.63 -1.90 5.21
N MET A 161 5.93 -0.87 6.02
CA MET A 161 7.14 -0.84 6.84
C MET A 161 6.90 -1.68 8.09
N LEU A 162 7.64 -2.77 8.24
CA LEU A 162 7.35 -3.81 9.24
C LEU A 162 7.17 -3.28 10.67
N ASN A 163 7.99 -2.33 11.11
CA ASN A 163 7.85 -1.74 12.43
C ASN A 163 6.58 -0.90 12.61
N HIS A 164 6.08 -0.26 11.53
CA HIS A 164 4.82 0.48 11.56
C HIS A 164 3.62 -0.48 11.49
N GLU A 165 3.70 -1.51 10.66
CA GLU A 165 2.72 -2.58 10.55
C GLU A 165 2.55 -3.29 11.90
N ASP A 166 3.65 -3.74 12.52
CA ASP A 166 3.66 -4.37 13.85
C ASP A 166 3.13 -3.46 14.96
N SER A 167 3.26 -2.14 14.79
CA SER A 167 2.70 -1.13 15.69
C SER A 167 1.22 -0.83 15.44
N GLY A 168 0.61 -1.48 14.45
CA GLY A 168 -0.81 -1.37 14.16
C GLY A 168 -1.18 -0.28 13.16
N MET A 169 -0.24 0.20 12.33
CA MET A 169 -0.53 1.18 11.28
C MET A 169 -1.30 0.54 10.13
N MET A 170 -2.53 0.15 10.40
CA MET A 170 -3.41 -0.52 9.46
C MET A 170 -4.88 -0.35 9.81
N GLY A 171 -5.73 -0.61 8.82
CA GLY A 171 -7.16 -0.72 8.95
C GLY A 171 -7.70 -1.83 8.06
N GLN A 172 -9.00 -2.06 8.11
CA GLN A 172 -9.63 -3.09 7.32
C GLN A 172 -10.98 -2.66 6.76
N PHE A 173 -11.29 -3.21 5.59
CA PHE A 173 -12.56 -3.02 4.91
C PHE A 173 -13.15 -4.37 4.49
N VAL A 174 -14.42 -4.37 4.14
CA VAL A 174 -15.13 -5.56 3.67
C VAL A 174 -15.79 -5.24 2.33
N ILE A 175 -15.70 -6.17 1.39
CA ILE A 175 -16.43 -6.08 0.12
C ILE A 175 -17.73 -6.87 0.29
N VAL A 176 -18.86 -6.22 0.00
CA VAL A 176 -20.20 -6.78 0.18
C VAL A 176 -21.03 -6.63 -1.09
N GLU A 177 -22.12 -7.39 -1.20
CA GLU A 177 -23.13 -7.12 -2.24
C GLU A 177 -23.88 -5.82 -1.92
N PRO A 178 -24.40 -5.10 -2.92
CA PRO A 178 -25.16 -3.86 -2.69
C PRO A 178 -26.27 -4.01 -1.66
N GLY A 179 -26.20 -3.20 -0.59
CA GLY A 179 -27.15 -3.20 0.51
C GLY A 179 -26.93 -4.27 1.57
N GLN A 180 -25.85 -5.03 1.50
CA GLN A 180 -25.43 -5.97 2.54
C GLN A 180 -24.54 -5.26 3.56
N GLU A 181 -24.66 -5.61 4.84
CA GLU A 181 -23.76 -5.15 5.89
C GLU A 181 -22.60 -6.13 6.11
N ALA A 182 -21.46 -5.63 6.59
CA ALA A 182 -20.36 -6.46 7.01
C ALA A 182 -20.75 -7.27 8.25
N ASP A 183 -20.35 -8.54 8.30
CA ASP A 183 -20.62 -9.46 9.40
C ASP A 183 -19.37 -10.32 9.65
N LEU A 184 -18.35 -9.68 10.24
CA LEU A 184 -17.14 -10.39 10.61
C LEU A 184 -17.45 -11.37 11.73
N ASP A 185 -17.40 -12.67 11.45
CA ASP A 185 -17.52 -13.74 12.45
C ASP A 185 -16.22 -13.82 13.28
N LEU A 186 -16.06 -12.82 14.15
CA LEU A 186 -14.88 -12.74 14.99
C LEU A 186 -15.06 -13.63 16.21
N PRO A 187 -14.08 -14.49 16.54
CA PRO A 187 -14.14 -15.29 17.74
C PRO A 187 -14.27 -14.36 18.96
N ALA A 188 -15.34 -14.52 19.71
CA ALA A 188 -15.55 -13.77 20.94
C ALA A 188 -14.35 -13.98 21.88
N GLY A 189 -13.48 -12.96 22.00
CA GLY A 189 -12.49 -12.86 23.05
C GLY A 189 -11.04 -13.20 22.69
N HIS A 190 -10.34 -12.28 22.07
CA HIS A 190 -8.93 -12.05 22.38
C HIS A 190 -8.72 -10.52 22.55
N GLY A 191 -9.38 -9.98 23.56
CA GLY A 191 -9.04 -8.68 24.11
C GLY A 191 -7.83 -8.88 25.03
N GLY A 192 -6.74 -8.21 24.69
CA GLY A 192 -5.69 -7.89 25.63
C GLY A 192 -4.34 -8.59 25.39
N HIS A 193 -3.46 -7.84 24.78
CA HIS A 193 -2.05 -7.79 25.25
C HIS A 193 -1.60 -6.33 25.22
#